data_dc31c89984252a16b63208817e0d7eb0
#
_entry.id   dc31c89984252a16b63208817e0d7eb0
#
_cell.length_a   1.000
_cell.length_b   1.000
_cell.length_c   1.000
_cell.angle_alpha   90.00
_cell.angle_beta   90.00
_cell.angle_gamma   90.00
#
_symmetry.space_group_name_H-M   'P 1'
#
loop_
_entity.id
_entity.type
_entity.pdbx_description
1 polymer ?
#
loop_
_entity_poly.entity_id
_entity_poly.type
_entity_poly.pdbx_seq_one_letter_code
_entity_poly.pdbx_strand_id
1 'polypeptide(L)'
;MVCGSWAFDDLKRRLTLNSCSPPKGCIMKRVERVERITMAHGAGGAVMDELVKRYILRHLGGSDAEVPLEALDDAAVVNGIVLKSDSHAVKPLFFPGGDIGKLAVTGTVNDIAVLGAEPVALTSGFILEEGLPIADFERIVQSMNKTCHEAGVYVVTGDTKVVEKGSLEGCVINTSGIGKRSKALEHNIAEVKRHRRFEASWLLDANLRPGDKIVLSGTVGDHGLAVLSSREGYSFGSRIMSDVAPLNKVIQRLLEVGGIVAMKDPTRGGLSNALNEWRAKSKVGILVEEEKIPIRRDVTAACEMLGIDPLEVGNEGKIIIGVVQQKAEEILAALKETREGKDAQIIGEATDQFKAVALQTLVGGKRVLTPPIGDPVPRIC
;
A
#
# COMPACT_ATOMS: atom_id res chain seq x y z
N MET A 1 -27.25 30.74 44.25
CA MET A 1 -28.54 31.26 43.77
C MET A 1 -28.73 30.78 42.35
N VAL A 2 -29.65 29.84 42.23
CA VAL A 2 -30.48 29.50 41.08
C VAL A 2 -29.89 29.76 39.69
N CYS A 3 -29.45 28.73 39.02
CA CYS A 3 -29.31 28.65 37.56
C CYS A 3 -30.30 27.61 37.04
N GLY A 4 -31.23 28.06 36.21
CA GLY A 4 -32.38 27.32 35.75
C GLY A 4 -32.06 26.30 34.67
N SER A 5 -32.62 25.14 34.85
CA SER A 5 -32.80 24.05 33.89
C SER A 5 -33.87 24.40 32.84
N TRP A 6 -33.50 25.05 31.73
CA TRP A 6 -34.48 25.43 30.69
C TRP A 6 -33.99 25.21 29.25
N ALA A 7 -33.38 24.07 28.96
CA ALA A 7 -32.92 23.81 27.60
C ALA A 7 -33.22 22.38 27.06
N PHE A 8 -33.77 21.47 27.86
CA PHE A 8 -33.96 20.09 27.43
C PHE A 8 -35.40 19.64 27.16
N ASP A 9 -36.38 20.42 27.59
CA ASP A 9 -37.80 20.06 27.41
C ASP A 9 -38.45 20.60 26.11
N ASP A 10 -37.86 21.56 25.45
CA ASP A 10 -38.43 22.16 24.22
C ASP A 10 -38.06 21.31 22.96
N LEU A 11 -37.03 20.44 23.04
CA LEU A 11 -36.66 19.55 21.94
C LEU A 11 -37.56 18.29 21.86
N LYS A 12 -38.16 17.87 22.99
CA LYS A 12 -39.08 16.74 23.02
C LYS A 12 -40.51 17.05 22.54
N ARG A 13 -40.92 18.30 22.57
CA ARG A 13 -42.27 18.69 22.11
C ARG A 13 -42.40 18.93 20.61
N ARG A 14 -41.30 18.96 19.86
CA ARG A 14 -41.35 19.10 18.39
C ARG A 14 -41.28 17.78 17.60
N LEU A 15 -41.24 16.65 18.25
CA LEU A 15 -41.17 15.34 17.61
C LEU A 15 -42.44 14.50 17.69
N THR A 16 -43.58 15.08 18.14
CA THR A 16 -44.87 14.46 17.94
C THR A 16 -45.51 15.02 16.65
N LEU A 17 -44.98 14.54 15.53
CA LEU A 17 -45.62 14.73 14.24
C LEU A 17 -46.76 13.75 14.08
N ASN A 18 -47.97 14.32 13.94
CA ASN A 18 -49.20 13.69 13.58
C ASN A 18 -49.00 12.53 12.56
N SER A 19 -49.63 11.41 12.86
CA SER A 19 -49.91 10.33 11.93
C SER A 19 -50.83 10.81 10.80
N CYS A 20 -50.25 11.50 9.81
CA CYS A 20 -50.94 11.74 8.55
C CYS A 20 -50.56 10.62 7.60
N SER A 21 -51.43 9.69 7.37
CA SER A 21 -51.29 8.66 6.34
C SER A 21 -51.14 9.39 4.98
N PRO A 22 -50.14 9.04 4.15
CA PRO A 22 -49.99 9.65 2.84
C PRO A 22 -51.22 9.31 1.97
N PRO A 23 -51.67 10.23 1.10
CA PRO A 23 -52.80 9.96 0.20
C PRO A 23 -52.45 8.79 -0.73
N LYS A 24 -53.38 7.84 -0.90
CA LYS A 24 -53.26 6.73 -1.83
C LYS A 24 -53.07 7.28 -3.26
N GLY A 25 -51.87 7.09 -3.81
CA GLY A 25 -51.52 7.51 -5.17
C GLY A 25 -50.27 8.35 -5.30
N CYS A 26 -49.58 8.73 -4.24
CA CYS A 26 -48.29 9.39 -4.35
C CYS A 26 -47.17 8.34 -4.61
N ILE A 27 -46.91 8.05 -5.89
CA ILE A 27 -45.69 7.32 -6.29
C ILE A 27 -44.52 8.27 -6.04
N MET A 28 -43.95 8.19 -4.84
CA MET A 28 -42.62 8.76 -4.63
C MET A 28 -41.68 8.04 -5.60
N LYS A 29 -41.37 8.68 -6.73
CA LYS A 29 -40.25 8.23 -7.54
C LYS A 29 -39.03 8.21 -6.62
N ARG A 30 -38.57 6.97 -6.30
CA ARG A 30 -37.29 6.77 -5.65
C ARG A 30 -36.28 7.48 -6.53
N VAL A 31 -35.77 8.62 -6.11
CA VAL A 31 -34.63 9.28 -6.77
C VAL A 31 -33.50 8.27 -6.61
N GLU A 32 -33.24 7.49 -7.63
CA GLU A 32 -32.05 6.65 -7.66
C GLU A 32 -30.85 7.60 -7.53
N ARG A 33 -30.23 7.58 -6.36
CA ARG A 33 -28.99 8.30 -6.13
C ARG A 33 -27.97 7.64 -7.07
N VAL A 34 -27.57 8.32 -8.12
CA VAL A 34 -26.51 7.88 -9.02
C VAL A 34 -25.22 7.84 -8.20
N GLU A 35 -24.77 6.64 -7.90
CA GLU A 35 -23.46 6.44 -7.26
C GLU A 35 -22.36 6.91 -8.23
N ARG A 36 -21.40 7.67 -7.74
CA ARG A 36 -20.31 8.24 -8.53
C ARG A 36 -18.98 7.84 -7.91
N ILE A 37 -17.95 7.63 -8.76
CA ILE A 37 -16.59 7.44 -8.30
C ILE A 37 -16.14 8.70 -7.54
N THR A 38 -15.48 8.48 -6.40
CA THR A 38 -14.90 9.52 -5.55
C THR A 38 -13.45 9.16 -5.23
N MET A 39 -12.68 10.08 -4.67
CA MET A 39 -11.29 9.82 -4.27
C MET A 39 -11.15 8.63 -3.31
N ALA A 40 -12.14 8.40 -2.43
CA ALA A 40 -12.12 7.26 -1.51
C ALA A 40 -12.08 5.89 -2.22
N HIS A 41 -12.57 5.79 -3.45
CA HIS A 41 -12.51 4.56 -4.24
C HIS A 41 -11.10 4.23 -4.77
N GLY A 42 -10.14 5.14 -4.67
CA GLY A 42 -8.75 4.93 -5.05
C GLY A 42 -7.77 4.98 -3.87
N ALA A 43 -8.30 5.10 -2.64
CA ALA A 43 -7.49 5.38 -1.45
C ALA A 43 -6.82 4.15 -0.81
N GLY A 44 -7.10 2.95 -1.28
CA GLY A 44 -6.83 1.71 -0.54
C GLY A 44 -7.90 1.46 0.54
N GLY A 45 -7.90 0.30 1.17
CA GLY A 45 -8.84 -0.04 2.24
C GLY A 45 -10.26 -0.38 1.79
N ALA A 46 -11.23 -0.30 2.70
CA ALA A 46 -12.55 -0.92 2.55
C ALA A 46 -13.37 -0.42 1.34
N VAL A 47 -13.31 0.87 1.02
CA VAL A 47 -14.10 1.46 -0.08
C VAL A 47 -13.56 1.03 -1.44
N MET A 48 -12.24 1.00 -1.60
CA MET A 48 -11.59 0.49 -2.81
C MET A 48 -11.85 -1.02 -2.97
N ASP A 49 -11.74 -1.77 -1.90
CA ASP A 49 -12.03 -3.21 -1.87
C ASP A 49 -13.45 -3.52 -2.35
N GLU A 50 -14.44 -2.74 -1.91
CA GLU A 50 -15.83 -2.91 -2.36
C GLU A 50 -15.96 -2.61 -3.86
N LEU A 51 -15.33 -1.52 -4.34
CA LEU A 51 -15.30 -1.19 -5.77
C LEU A 51 -14.72 -2.35 -6.60
N VAL A 52 -13.55 -2.85 -6.21
CA VAL A 52 -12.87 -3.94 -6.91
C VAL A 52 -13.71 -5.21 -6.91
N LYS A 53 -14.21 -5.65 -5.76
CA LYS A 53 -15.00 -6.88 -5.63
C LYS A 53 -16.33 -6.81 -6.38
N ARG A 54 -17.04 -5.69 -6.24
CA ARG A 54 -18.40 -5.53 -6.81
C ARG A 54 -18.41 -5.30 -8.31
N TYR A 55 -17.44 -4.56 -8.84
CA TYR A 55 -17.46 -4.10 -10.24
C TYR A 55 -16.36 -4.71 -11.10
N ILE A 56 -15.17 -5.00 -10.57
CA ILE A 56 -14.05 -5.52 -11.36
C ILE A 56 -14.04 -7.05 -11.33
N LEU A 57 -13.90 -7.67 -10.17
CA LEU A 57 -13.82 -9.13 -10.05
C LEU A 57 -15.05 -9.84 -10.59
N ARG A 58 -16.21 -9.24 -10.44
CA ARG A 58 -17.47 -9.80 -10.96
C ARG A 58 -17.45 -10.01 -12.47
N HIS A 59 -16.68 -9.20 -13.20
CA HIS A 59 -16.68 -9.19 -14.68
C HIS A 59 -15.37 -9.68 -15.29
N LEU A 60 -14.25 -9.54 -14.58
CA LEU A 60 -12.92 -9.90 -15.07
C LEU A 60 -12.26 -11.07 -14.33
N GLY A 61 -12.89 -11.56 -13.27
CA GLY A 61 -12.41 -12.73 -12.52
C GLY A 61 -12.71 -14.05 -13.25
N GLY A 62 -12.29 -15.18 -12.65
CA GLY A 62 -12.58 -16.53 -13.11
C GLY A 62 -11.50 -17.13 -14.01
N SER A 63 -10.24 -16.63 -13.90
CA SER A 63 -9.08 -17.26 -14.57
C SER A 63 -8.58 -18.49 -13.79
N ASP A 64 -7.91 -19.41 -14.48
CA ASP A 64 -7.17 -20.56 -13.93
C ASP A 64 -5.69 -20.25 -13.67
N ALA A 65 -5.35 -18.98 -13.51
CA ALA A 65 -4.01 -18.52 -13.19
C ALA A 65 -3.52 -19.08 -11.83
N GLU A 66 -2.21 -19.30 -11.69
CA GLU A 66 -1.60 -19.77 -10.43
C GLU A 66 -1.85 -18.78 -9.27
N VAL A 67 -1.78 -17.49 -9.56
CA VAL A 67 -2.20 -16.39 -8.68
C VAL A 67 -3.17 -15.53 -9.47
N PRO A 68 -4.48 -15.80 -9.34
CA PRO A 68 -5.50 -15.11 -10.13
C PRO A 68 -5.83 -13.72 -9.57
N LEU A 69 -6.59 -12.94 -10.34
CA LEU A 69 -7.03 -11.60 -9.96
C LEU A 69 -7.79 -11.60 -8.61
N GLU A 70 -8.55 -12.65 -8.31
CA GLU A 70 -9.31 -12.80 -7.07
C GLU A 70 -8.46 -12.93 -5.82
N ALA A 71 -7.19 -13.32 -5.96
CA ALA A 71 -6.25 -13.37 -4.84
C ALA A 71 -5.96 -11.97 -4.31
N LEU A 72 -6.07 -10.93 -5.17
CA LEU A 72 -5.77 -9.54 -4.84
C LEU A 72 -4.39 -9.37 -4.20
N ASP A 73 -3.44 -10.25 -4.55
CA ASP A 73 -2.03 -10.07 -4.19
C ASP A 73 -1.39 -8.99 -5.07
N ASP A 74 -0.17 -8.58 -4.74
CA ASP A 74 0.47 -7.44 -5.38
C ASP A 74 0.73 -7.66 -6.87
N ALA A 75 0.90 -8.93 -7.31
CA ALA A 75 0.96 -9.31 -8.72
C ALA A 75 0.25 -10.63 -8.99
N ALA A 76 -0.06 -10.91 -10.26
CA ALA A 76 -0.63 -12.15 -10.73
C ALA A 76 0.45 -13.10 -11.26
N VAL A 77 0.14 -14.41 -11.33
CA VAL A 77 1.04 -15.42 -11.93
C VAL A 77 0.29 -16.26 -12.94
N VAL A 78 0.82 -16.34 -14.16
CA VAL A 78 0.28 -17.14 -15.27
C VAL A 78 1.41 -17.95 -15.89
N ASN A 79 1.32 -19.27 -15.87
CA ASN A 79 2.34 -20.17 -16.41
C ASN A 79 3.76 -19.87 -15.90
N GLY A 80 3.91 -19.59 -14.60
CA GLY A 80 5.18 -19.25 -13.98
C GLY A 80 5.70 -17.84 -14.27
N ILE A 81 5.00 -17.05 -15.06
CA ILE A 81 5.32 -15.64 -15.34
C ILE A 81 4.54 -14.75 -14.39
N VAL A 82 5.25 -13.92 -13.64
CA VAL A 82 4.65 -12.88 -12.80
C VAL A 82 4.33 -11.66 -13.64
N LEU A 83 3.13 -11.12 -13.46
CA LEU A 83 2.58 -9.98 -14.21
C LEU A 83 2.04 -8.93 -13.23
N LYS A 84 2.41 -7.68 -13.46
CA LYS A 84 1.87 -6.52 -12.73
C LYS A 84 1.60 -5.36 -13.68
N SER A 85 0.57 -4.58 -13.38
CA SER A 85 0.29 -3.29 -14.01
C SER A 85 -0.10 -2.26 -12.96
N ASP A 86 0.55 -1.10 -12.99
CA ASP A 86 0.32 0.03 -12.11
C ASP A 86 0.13 1.32 -12.89
N SER A 87 -0.66 2.24 -12.30
CA SER A 87 -0.85 3.59 -12.83
C SER A 87 -0.51 4.62 -11.76
N HIS A 88 0.36 5.54 -12.10
CA HIS A 88 0.88 6.56 -11.18
C HIS A 88 0.40 7.95 -11.58
N ALA A 89 -0.14 8.69 -10.60
CA ALA A 89 -0.74 10.02 -10.78
C ALA A 89 -0.43 10.93 -9.58
N VAL A 90 0.82 11.03 -9.21
CA VAL A 90 1.28 11.81 -8.06
C VAL A 90 1.23 13.33 -8.30
N LYS A 91 0.93 14.08 -7.27
CA LYS A 91 0.97 15.54 -7.25
C LYS A 91 1.72 16.05 -6.03
N PRO A 92 2.79 16.87 -6.22
CA PRO A 92 3.40 17.31 -7.49
C PRO A 92 4.19 16.21 -8.19
N LEU A 93 4.50 16.37 -9.49
CA LEU A 93 5.27 15.40 -10.28
C LEU A 93 6.70 15.18 -9.75
N PHE A 94 7.27 16.21 -9.12
CA PHE A 94 8.58 16.20 -8.47
C PHE A 94 8.42 16.50 -6.98
N PHE A 95 8.97 15.65 -6.13
CA PHE A 95 8.88 15.78 -4.68
C PHE A 95 10.21 15.47 -4.01
N PRO A 96 10.41 15.83 -2.75
CA PRO A 96 11.64 15.52 -2.04
C PRO A 96 11.95 14.02 -2.02
N GLY A 97 13.05 13.59 -2.62
CA GLY A 97 13.48 12.19 -2.68
C GLY A 97 13.13 11.46 -3.98
N GLY A 98 12.26 12.04 -4.84
CA GLY A 98 11.87 11.39 -6.09
C GLY A 98 11.02 12.23 -7.03
N ASP A 99 10.45 11.56 -8.00
CA ASP A 99 9.50 12.07 -8.98
C ASP A 99 8.62 10.94 -9.48
N ILE A 100 7.60 11.28 -10.28
CA ILE A 100 6.67 10.30 -10.86
C ILE A 100 7.38 9.22 -11.70
N GLY A 101 8.49 9.55 -12.36
CA GLY A 101 9.25 8.58 -13.17
C GLY A 101 9.93 7.52 -12.32
N LYS A 102 10.57 7.93 -11.22
CA LYS A 102 11.14 7.00 -10.24
C LYS A 102 10.05 6.14 -9.62
N LEU A 103 8.95 6.76 -9.22
CA LEU A 103 7.81 6.10 -8.60
C LEU A 103 7.21 5.02 -9.51
N ALA A 104 6.98 5.32 -10.79
CA ALA A 104 6.39 4.40 -11.74
C ALA A 104 7.23 3.12 -11.96
N VAL A 105 8.54 3.24 -11.99
CA VAL A 105 9.43 2.06 -12.09
C VAL A 105 9.42 1.28 -10.77
N THR A 106 9.55 1.99 -9.66
CA THR A 106 9.68 1.39 -8.32
C THR A 106 8.45 0.58 -7.94
N GLY A 107 7.23 1.13 -8.07
CA GLY A 107 5.99 0.45 -7.71
C GLY A 107 5.85 -0.89 -8.43
N THR A 108 5.92 -0.90 -9.76
CA THR A 108 5.79 -2.13 -10.55
C THR A 108 6.90 -3.15 -10.25
N VAL A 109 8.14 -2.71 -10.05
CA VAL A 109 9.28 -3.59 -9.72
C VAL A 109 9.09 -4.22 -8.33
N ASN A 110 8.66 -3.44 -7.35
CA ASN A 110 8.47 -3.92 -5.98
C ASN A 110 7.33 -4.93 -5.90
N ASP A 111 6.20 -4.68 -6.55
CA ASP A 111 5.06 -5.59 -6.58
C ASP A 111 5.39 -6.95 -7.20
N ILE A 112 6.22 -6.97 -8.24
CA ILE A 112 6.73 -8.23 -8.80
C ILE A 112 7.65 -8.92 -7.80
N ALA A 113 8.54 -8.15 -7.15
CA ALA A 113 9.57 -8.70 -6.29
C ALA A 113 9.02 -9.25 -4.97
N VAL A 114 7.95 -8.68 -4.40
CA VAL A 114 7.37 -9.15 -3.12
C VAL A 114 6.75 -10.55 -3.25
N LEU A 115 6.38 -11.00 -4.46
CA LEU A 115 6.01 -12.40 -4.69
C LEU A 115 7.23 -13.36 -4.68
N GLY A 116 8.44 -12.84 -4.55
CA GLY A 116 9.70 -13.58 -4.62
C GLY A 116 10.25 -13.73 -6.05
N ALA A 117 9.65 -13.05 -7.03
CA ALA A 117 10.09 -13.08 -8.41
C ALA A 117 11.27 -12.14 -8.67
N GLU A 118 11.97 -12.39 -9.77
CA GLU A 118 12.98 -11.50 -10.33
C GLU A 118 12.32 -10.70 -11.46
N PRO A 119 12.17 -9.36 -11.32
CA PRO A 119 11.68 -8.51 -12.40
C PRO A 119 12.60 -8.59 -13.63
N VAL A 120 12.02 -8.65 -14.83
CA VAL A 120 12.76 -8.86 -16.08
C VAL A 120 12.69 -7.63 -16.98
N ALA A 121 11.48 -7.14 -17.24
CA ALA A 121 11.24 -6.03 -18.15
C ALA A 121 9.96 -5.29 -17.78
N LEU A 122 9.89 -4.03 -18.20
CA LEU A 122 8.73 -3.16 -18.05
C LEU A 122 8.22 -2.70 -19.43
N THR A 123 6.94 -2.36 -19.48
CA THR A 123 6.37 -1.48 -20.49
C THR A 123 6.03 -0.14 -19.84
N SER A 124 5.94 0.96 -20.63
CA SER A 124 5.53 2.26 -20.09
C SER A 124 4.55 2.95 -21.02
N GLY A 125 3.36 3.27 -20.53
CA GLY A 125 2.37 4.13 -21.17
C GLY A 125 2.39 5.52 -20.54
N PHE A 126 2.52 6.56 -21.38
CA PHE A 126 2.45 7.96 -20.96
C PHE A 126 1.14 8.58 -21.40
N ILE A 127 0.41 9.21 -20.47
CA ILE A 127 -0.70 10.11 -20.77
C ILE A 127 -0.27 11.49 -20.33
N LEU A 128 -0.01 12.38 -21.30
CA LEU A 128 0.57 13.70 -21.08
C LEU A 128 -0.50 14.77 -21.28
N GLU A 129 -0.54 15.76 -20.42
CA GLU A 129 -1.40 16.92 -20.61
C GLU A 129 -0.72 17.93 -21.56
N GLU A 130 -1.51 18.48 -22.48
CA GLU A 130 -1.07 19.60 -23.33
C GLU A 130 -0.61 20.78 -22.46
N GLY A 131 0.63 21.24 -22.68
CA GLY A 131 1.25 22.31 -21.91
C GLY A 131 2.25 21.82 -20.86
N LEU A 132 2.40 20.51 -20.63
CA LEU A 132 3.52 19.98 -19.85
C LEU A 132 4.85 20.39 -20.49
N PRO A 133 5.78 21.05 -19.77
CA PRO A 133 7.08 21.41 -20.33
C PRO A 133 7.88 20.19 -20.80
N ILE A 134 8.42 20.24 -21.99
CA ILE A 134 9.26 19.15 -22.54
C ILE A 134 10.45 18.84 -21.61
N ALA A 135 11.04 19.86 -21.00
CA ALA A 135 12.16 19.69 -20.06
C ALA A 135 11.75 18.88 -18.81
N ASP A 136 10.52 19.06 -18.31
CA ASP A 136 10.03 18.28 -17.18
C ASP A 136 9.77 16.83 -17.61
N PHE A 137 9.19 16.60 -18.78
CA PHE A 137 9.02 15.26 -19.34
C PHE A 137 10.36 14.55 -19.55
N GLU A 138 11.35 15.23 -20.14
CA GLU A 138 12.70 14.68 -20.31
C GLU A 138 13.33 14.29 -18.95
N ARG A 139 13.21 15.13 -17.94
CA ARG A 139 13.69 14.86 -16.58
C ARG A 139 12.99 13.61 -15.98
N ILE A 140 11.69 13.45 -16.18
CA ILE A 140 10.92 12.27 -15.74
C ILE A 140 11.48 11.01 -16.42
N VAL A 141 11.65 11.02 -17.74
CA VAL A 141 12.16 9.87 -18.49
C VAL A 141 13.60 9.51 -18.10
N GLN A 142 14.45 10.52 -17.85
CA GLN A 142 15.80 10.30 -17.32
C GLN A 142 15.78 9.65 -15.94
N SER A 143 14.88 10.07 -15.06
CA SER A 143 14.67 9.47 -13.73
C SER A 143 14.20 8.01 -13.85
N MET A 144 13.24 7.70 -14.73
CA MET A 144 12.81 6.33 -15.04
C MET A 144 13.99 5.47 -15.48
N ASN A 145 14.78 5.95 -16.45
CA ASN A 145 15.95 5.21 -16.96
C ASN A 145 16.96 4.90 -15.85
N LYS A 146 17.27 5.91 -15.01
CA LYS A 146 18.17 5.74 -13.86
C LYS A 146 17.65 4.67 -12.90
N THR A 147 16.36 4.69 -12.59
CA THR A 147 15.72 3.73 -11.68
C THR A 147 15.67 2.33 -12.29
N CYS A 148 15.42 2.21 -13.58
CA CYS A 148 15.54 0.94 -14.32
C CYS A 148 16.93 0.33 -14.20
N HIS A 149 17.98 1.12 -14.38
CA HIS A 149 19.38 0.66 -14.19
C HIS A 149 19.66 0.26 -12.74
N GLU A 150 19.14 1.00 -11.76
CA GLU A 150 19.23 0.64 -10.34
C GLU A 150 18.55 -0.70 -10.06
N ALA A 151 17.37 -0.92 -10.59
CA ALA A 151 16.62 -2.18 -10.46
C ALA A 151 17.20 -3.32 -11.31
N GLY A 152 17.93 -3.04 -12.37
CA GLY A 152 18.42 -4.03 -13.32
C GLY A 152 17.37 -4.51 -14.32
N VAL A 153 16.40 -3.64 -14.66
CA VAL A 153 15.33 -3.87 -15.64
C VAL A 153 15.39 -2.86 -16.78
N TYR A 154 14.60 -3.08 -17.83
CA TYR A 154 14.52 -2.19 -19.00
C TYR A 154 13.07 -1.96 -19.37
N VAL A 155 12.73 -0.74 -19.84
CA VAL A 155 11.50 -0.47 -20.56
C VAL A 155 11.70 -0.96 -22.01
N VAL A 156 10.92 -1.94 -22.43
CA VAL A 156 11.09 -2.60 -23.74
C VAL A 156 10.07 -2.19 -24.78
N THR A 157 8.94 -1.61 -24.37
CA THR A 157 7.89 -1.08 -25.25
C THR A 157 6.99 -0.13 -24.46
N GLY A 158 6.13 0.61 -25.14
CA GLY A 158 5.21 1.53 -24.51
C GLY A 158 4.27 2.23 -25.50
N ASP A 159 3.51 3.18 -24.99
CA ASP A 159 2.62 4.04 -25.77
C ASP A 159 2.69 5.48 -25.22
N THR A 160 2.32 6.47 -26.05
CA THR A 160 2.26 7.86 -25.61
C THR A 160 0.99 8.51 -26.18
N LYS A 161 0.20 9.10 -25.28
CA LYS A 161 -0.97 9.90 -25.63
C LYS A 161 -0.84 11.30 -25.05
N VAL A 162 -1.30 12.28 -25.81
CA VAL A 162 -1.47 13.65 -25.34
C VAL A 162 -2.97 13.93 -25.25
N VAL A 163 -3.38 14.52 -24.14
CA VAL A 163 -4.77 14.92 -23.89
C VAL A 163 -4.85 16.43 -23.72
N GLU A 164 -6.03 16.98 -23.90
CA GLU A 164 -6.30 18.41 -23.85
C GLU A 164 -6.00 18.97 -22.45
N LYS A 165 -5.58 20.23 -22.40
CA LYS A 165 -5.35 20.97 -21.16
C LYS A 165 -6.59 20.96 -20.25
N GLY A 166 -6.41 20.60 -18.98
CA GLY A 166 -7.46 20.47 -17.98
C GLY A 166 -8.11 19.08 -17.91
N SER A 167 -7.69 18.13 -18.77
CA SER A 167 -8.17 16.74 -18.72
C SER A 167 -7.49 15.91 -17.65
N LEU A 168 -6.26 16.27 -17.29
CA LEU A 168 -5.50 15.71 -16.18
C LEU A 168 -4.54 16.79 -15.67
N GLU A 169 -3.71 16.48 -14.71
CA GLU A 169 -2.74 17.43 -14.15
C GLU A 169 -1.33 16.93 -14.39
N GLY A 170 -0.67 17.51 -15.41
CA GLY A 170 0.68 17.17 -15.84
C GLY A 170 0.79 15.87 -16.61
N CYS A 171 0.95 14.72 -15.95
CA CYS A 171 0.98 13.43 -16.61
C CYS A 171 0.52 12.29 -15.69
N VAL A 172 0.11 11.19 -16.34
CA VAL A 172 -0.08 9.87 -15.72
C VAL A 172 0.87 8.91 -16.42
N ILE A 173 1.53 8.07 -15.64
CA ILE A 173 2.41 7.01 -16.16
C ILE A 173 1.83 5.65 -15.76
N ASN A 174 1.54 4.80 -16.74
CA ASN A 174 1.24 3.41 -16.50
C ASN A 174 2.49 2.57 -16.79
N THR A 175 2.86 1.69 -15.87
CA THR A 175 3.89 0.69 -16.09
C THR A 175 3.28 -0.70 -15.92
N SER A 176 3.63 -1.60 -16.84
CA SER A 176 3.37 -3.02 -16.66
C SER A 176 4.70 -3.76 -16.69
N GLY A 177 4.81 -4.78 -15.86
CA GLY A 177 6.05 -5.52 -15.73
C GLY A 177 5.84 -7.01 -15.77
N ILE A 178 6.89 -7.71 -16.17
CA ILE A 178 6.98 -9.17 -16.08
C ILE A 178 8.13 -9.58 -15.18
N GLY A 179 7.89 -10.65 -14.42
CA GLY A 179 8.90 -11.29 -13.57
C GLY A 179 8.96 -12.79 -13.84
N LYS A 180 10.06 -13.38 -13.50
CA LYS A 180 10.29 -14.82 -13.55
C LYS A 180 10.57 -15.38 -12.16
N ARG A 181 10.33 -16.66 -11.99
CA ARG A 181 10.68 -17.38 -10.78
C ARG A 181 12.20 -17.33 -10.56
N SER A 182 12.63 -16.94 -9.35
CA SER A 182 14.06 -16.85 -9.02
C SER A 182 14.57 -18.12 -8.34
N LYS A 183 15.87 -18.41 -8.47
CA LYS A 183 16.53 -19.49 -7.70
C LYS A 183 16.53 -19.19 -6.20
N ALA A 184 16.60 -17.92 -5.82
CA ALA A 184 16.54 -17.50 -4.43
C ALA A 184 15.16 -17.80 -3.81
N LEU A 185 14.06 -17.66 -4.57
CA LEU A 185 12.73 -18.07 -4.11
C LEU A 185 12.67 -19.59 -3.88
N GLU A 186 13.27 -20.39 -4.75
CA GLU A 186 13.31 -21.86 -4.56
C GLU A 186 14.07 -22.24 -3.30
N HIS A 187 15.23 -21.59 -3.05
CA HIS A 187 15.99 -21.75 -1.83
C HIS A 187 15.15 -21.33 -0.60
N ASN A 188 14.53 -20.18 -0.65
CA ASN A 188 13.67 -19.68 0.44
C ASN A 188 12.55 -20.67 0.78
N ILE A 189 11.85 -21.20 -0.23
CA ILE A 189 10.77 -22.17 -0.02
C ILE A 189 11.32 -23.48 0.59
N ALA A 190 12.48 -23.92 0.13
CA ALA A 190 13.15 -25.11 0.71
C ALA A 190 13.50 -24.88 2.18
N GLU A 191 13.96 -23.68 2.53
CA GLU A 191 14.25 -23.31 3.92
C GLU A 191 12.97 -23.26 4.78
N VAL A 192 11.89 -22.64 4.31
CA VAL A 192 10.59 -22.64 5.03
C VAL A 192 10.13 -24.08 5.30
N LYS A 193 10.27 -24.99 4.32
CA LYS A 193 9.87 -26.41 4.45
C LYS A 193 10.66 -27.17 5.52
N ARG A 194 11.84 -26.71 5.93
CA ARG A 194 12.60 -27.30 7.05
C ARG A 194 11.96 -27.00 8.42
N HIS A 195 11.19 -25.91 8.49
CA HIS A 195 10.60 -25.45 9.75
C HIS A 195 9.12 -25.81 9.89
N ARG A 196 8.40 -25.93 8.75
CA ARG A 196 6.98 -26.30 8.74
C ARG A 196 6.53 -26.83 7.38
N ARG A 197 5.35 -27.45 7.34
CA ARG A 197 4.67 -27.78 6.09
C ARG A 197 4.37 -26.50 5.32
N PHE A 198 4.83 -26.40 4.07
CA PHE A 198 4.62 -25.25 3.20
C PHE A 198 4.41 -25.74 1.76
N GLU A 199 3.26 -25.46 1.21
CA GLU A 199 2.84 -25.95 -0.11
C GLU A 199 2.79 -24.84 -1.17
N ALA A 200 2.88 -23.56 -0.75
CA ALA A 200 2.84 -22.44 -1.67
C ALA A 200 4.08 -22.41 -2.58
N SER A 201 3.85 -22.01 -3.82
CA SER A 201 4.90 -21.83 -4.83
C SER A 201 5.40 -20.39 -4.90
N TRP A 202 4.66 -19.45 -4.29
CA TRP A 202 4.93 -18.01 -4.30
C TRP A 202 4.73 -17.43 -2.90
N LEU A 203 5.27 -16.25 -2.64
CA LEU A 203 5.09 -15.54 -1.39
C LEU A 203 3.79 -14.72 -1.47
N LEU A 204 2.74 -15.25 -0.88
CA LEU A 204 1.40 -14.68 -0.93
C LEU A 204 0.96 -14.23 0.47
N ASP A 205 0.10 -13.24 0.52
CA ASP A 205 -0.50 -12.73 1.76
C ASP A 205 -1.17 -13.84 2.60
N ALA A 206 -1.76 -14.83 1.93
CA ALA A 206 -2.43 -15.97 2.56
C ALA A 206 -1.48 -16.97 3.25
N ASN A 207 -0.17 -16.87 3.06
CA ASN A 207 0.79 -17.84 3.58
C ASN A 207 1.14 -17.65 5.06
N LEU A 208 0.82 -16.49 5.63
CA LEU A 208 1.12 -16.19 7.03
C LEU A 208 0.42 -17.18 7.97
N ARG A 209 1.11 -17.63 9.02
CA ARG A 209 0.61 -18.59 10.02
C ARG A 209 0.95 -18.12 11.42
N PRO A 210 0.18 -18.55 12.45
CA PRO A 210 0.50 -18.24 13.85
C PRO A 210 1.95 -18.61 14.19
N GLY A 211 2.65 -17.71 14.88
CA GLY A 211 4.06 -17.82 15.26
C GLY A 211 5.04 -17.19 14.24
N ASP A 212 4.61 -16.88 13.02
CA ASP A 212 5.45 -16.13 12.09
C ASP A 212 5.73 -14.72 12.65
N LYS A 213 6.98 -14.26 12.56
CA LYS A 213 7.36 -12.92 12.95
C LYS A 213 7.13 -11.94 11.79
N ILE A 214 6.84 -10.70 12.14
CA ILE A 214 6.62 -9.62 11.19
C ILE A 214 7.79 -8.65 11.29
N VAL A 215 8.56 -8.54 10.21
CA VAL A 215 9.68 -7.62 10.08
C VAL A 215 9.27 -6.47 9.17
N LEU A 216 9.57 -5.25 9.58
CA LEU A 216 9.41 -4.04 8.78
C LEU A 216 10.80 -3.54 8.37
N SER A 217 11.00 -3.23 7.10
CA SER A 217 12.32 -2.90 6.56
C SER A 217 12.84 -1.52 6.97
N GLY A 218 12.00 -0.64 7.50
CA GLY A 218 12.46 0.69 7.94
C GLY A 218 11.34 1.59 8.42
N THR A 219 11.58 2.90 8.41
CA THR A 219 10.63 3.92 8.88
C THR A 219 9.38 4.00 8.02
N VAL A 220 8.24 4.38 8.63
CA VAL A 220 6.95 4.55 7.92
C VAL A 220 6.51 6.02 7.89
N GLY A 221 5.69 6.36 6.87
CA GLY A 221 5.11 7.67 6.67
C GLY A 221 5.98 8.64 5.88
N ASP A 222 7.19 8.28 5.52
CA ASP A 222 8.16 9.17 4.85
C ASP A 222 7.66 9.63 3.48
N HIS A 223 7.18 8.71 2.62
CA HIS A 223 6.76 9.05 1.26
C HIS A 223 5.57 10.00 1.23
N GLY A 224 4.45 9.59 1.84
CA GLY A 224 3.23 10.40 1.79
C GLY A 224 3.43 11.78 2.40
N LEU A 225 4.19 11.90 3.50
CA LEU A 225 4.52 13.20 4.11
C LEU A 225 5.44 14.05 3.24
N ALA A 226 6.40 13.45 2.53
CA ALA A 226 7.27 14.17 1.60
C ALA A 226 6.45 14.78 0.45
N VAL A 227 5.53 14.01 -0.13
CA VAL A 227 4.63 14.48 -1.19
C VAL A 227 3.67 15.55 -0.67
N LEU A 228 3.00 15.32 0.47
CA LEU A 228 2.08 16.27 1.08
C LEU A 228 2.76 17.60 1.41
N SER A 229 3.92 17.55 2.06
CA SER A 229 4.72 18.73 2.40
C SER A 229 5.05 19.57 1.16
N SER A 230 5.46 18.91 0.07
CA SER A 230 5.78 19.58 -1.18
C SER A 230 4.55 20.19 -1.86
N ARG A 231 3.40 19.48 -1.81
CA ARG A 231 2.15 19.91 -2.43
C ARG A 231 1.54 21.13 -1.75
N GLU A 232 1.52 21.12 -0.42
CA GLU A 232 0.87 22.17 0.39
C GLU A 232 1.85 23.28 0.81
N GLY A 233 3.14 23.14 0.48
CA GLY A 233 4.17 24.10 0.87
C GLY A 233 4.47 24.11 2.37
N TYR A 234 4.19 23.02 3.08
CA TYR A 234 4.47 22.93 4.51
C TYR A 234 5.97 22.84 4.79
N SER A 235 6.42 23.56 5.82
CA SER A 235 7.78 23.47 6.35
C SER A 235 7.71 22.94 7.78
N PHE A 236 8.10 21.70 7.99
CA PHE A 236 8.09 21.05 9.30
C PHE A 236 9.42 21.18 10.05
N GLY A 237 10.21 22.20 9.76
CA GLY A 237 11.52 22.45 10.38
C GLY A 237 12.65 21.55 9.85
N SER A 238 12.32 20.44 9.20
CA SER A 238 13.24 19.60 8.43
C SER A 238 12.61 19.20 7.09
N ARG A 239 13.43 18.85 6.10
CA ARG A 239 12.95 18.37 4.82
C ARG A 239 12.69 16.85 4.92
N ILE A 240 11.42 16.46 5.02
CA ILE A 240 11.03 15.06 4.93
C ILE A 240 11.27 14.59 3.49
N MET A 241 11.97 13.48 3.34
CA MET A 241 12.33 12.89 2.06
C MET A 241 11.55 11.60 1.84
N SER A 242 11.02 11.42 0.62
CA SER A 242 10.41 10.14 0.22
C SER A 242 11.43 9.01 0.30
N ASP A 243 10.93 7.86 0.70
CA ASP A 243 11.68 6.60 0.76
C ASP A 243 11.69 5.83 -0.57
N VAL A 244 11.04 6.35 -1.63
CA VAL A 244 10.89 5.67 -2.91
C VAL A 244 12.19 5.05 -3.42
N ALA A 245 12.23 3.72 -3.57
CA ALA A 245 13.40 2.94 -3.98
C ALA A 245 13.02 1.55 -4.50
N PRO A 246 13.66 1.02 -5.55
CA PRO A 246 13.49 -0.36 -5.98
C PRO A 246 14.11 -1.32 -4.95
N LEU A 247 13.34 -2.30 -4.50
CA LEU A 247 13.71 -3.23 -3.43
C LEU A 247 14.05 -4.65 -3.93
N ASN A 248 13.92 -4.89 -5.22
CA ASN A 248 14.09 -6.23 -5.80
C ASN A 248 15.45 -6.87 -5.46
N LYS A 249 16.55 -6.12 -5.44
CA LYS A 249 17.88 -6.64 -5.08
C LYS A 249 17.97 -6.97 -3.59
N VAL A 250 17.40 -6.14 -2.73
CA VAL A 250 17.30 -6.43 -1.29
C VAL A 250 16.49 -7.70 -1.07
N ILE A 251 15.32 -7.81 -1.73
CA ILE A 251 14.45 -8.98 -1.62
C ILE A 251 15.17 -10.26 -2.05
N GLN A 252 15.87 -10.26 -3.20
CA GLN A 252 16.63 -11.44 -3.64
C GLN A 252 17.67 -11.87 -2.61
N ARG A 253 18.38 -10.93 -2.00
CA ARG A 253 19.34 -11.20 -0.92
C ARG A 253 18.66 -11.82 0.31
N LEU A 254 17.49 -11.34 0.69
CA LEU A 254 16.73 -11.89 1.83
C LEU A 254 16.22 -13.31 1.54
N LEU A 255 15.81 -13.58 0.29
CA LEU A 255 15.41 -14.92 -0.13
C LEU A 255 16.57 -15.93 -0.09
N GLU A 256 17.83 -15.48 -0.24
CA GLU A 256 19.03 -16.31 -0.07
C GLU A 256 19.28 -16.70 1.41
N VAL A 257 18.82 -15.87 2.37
CA VAL A 257 18.79 -16.23 3.80
C VAL A 257 17.71 -17.28 4.06
N GLY A 258 16.55 -17.11 3.43
CA GLY A 258 15.41 -18.00 3.48
C GLY A 258 14.53 -17.88 4.72
N GLY A 259 13.41 -18.58 4.71
CA GLY A 259 12.44 -18.57 5.82
C GLY A 259 11.31 -17.57 5.66
N ILE A 260 11.25 -16.82 4.57
CA ILE A 260 10.21 -15.84 4.27
C ILE A 260 8.98 -16.55 3.73
N VAL A 261 7.80 -16.19 4.24
CA VAL A 261 6.52 -16.82 3.87
C VAL A 261 5.57 -15.87 3.12
N ALA A 262 5.67 -14.58 3.39
CA ALA A 262 4.91 -13.52 2.73
C ALA A 262 5.72 -12.22 2.72
N MET A 263 5.53 -11.39 1.72
CA MET A 263 6.04 -10.01 1.68
C MET A 263 4.98 -9.10 1.07
N LYS A 264 5.01 -7.83 1.43
CA LYS A 264 4.16 -6.80 0.86
C LYS A 264 4.79 -5.43 1.06
N ASP A 265 4.61 -4.54 0.09
CA ASP A 265 4.96 -3.14 0.27
C ASP A 265 3.76 -2.36 0.85
N PRO A 266 3.96 -1.58 1.91
CA PRO A 266 2.90 -0.82 2.57
C PRO A 266 2.66 0.52 1.85
N THR A 267 2.16 0.48 0.62
CA THR A 267 1.84 1.62 -0.23
C THR A 267 0.54 2.31 0.21
N ARG A 268 -0.50 2.32 -0.60
CA ARG A 268 -1.77 3.00 -0.26
C ARG A 268 -2.41 2.46 1.01
N GLY A 269 -2.73 3.38 1.93
CA GLY A 269 -3.25 3.04 3.26
C GLY A 269 -2.19 2.55 4.24
N GLY A 270 -0.92 2.59 3.85
CA GLY A 270 0.25 2.38 4.68
C GLY A 270 0.32 1.00 5.35
N LEU A 271 1.07 0.94 6.44
CA LEU A 271 1.26 -0.26 7.23
C LEU A 271 -0.07 -0.83 7.76
N SER A 272 -1.00 0.04 8.14
CA SER A 272 -2.31 -0.35 8.66
C SER A 272 -3.09 -1.19 7.63
N ASN A 273 -3.15 -0.73 6.37
CA ASN A 273 -3.86 -1.44 5.32
C ASN A 273 -3.17 -2.77 4.99
N ALA A 274 -1.85 -2.76 4.77
CA ALA A 274 -1.08 -3.95 4.41
C ALA A 274 -1.23 -5.10 5.45
N LEU A 275 -1.17 -4.77 6.74
CA LEU A 275 -1.40 -5.77 7.81
C LEU A 275 -2.83 -6.31 7.82
N ASN A 276 -3.83 -5.46 7.52
CA ASN A 276 -5.22 -5.89 7.45
C ASN A 276 -5.50 -6.78 6.22
N GLU A 277 -4.84 -6.54 5.10
CA GLU A 277 -4.89 -7.42 3.93
C GLU A 277 -4.31 -8.80 4.26
N TRP A 278 -3.13 -8.84 4.90
CA TRP A 278 -2.56 -10.10 5.39
C TRP A 278 -3.51 -10.85 6.31
N ARG A 279 -4.09 -10.15 7.31
CA ARG A 279 -5.07 -10.75 8.21
C ARG A 279 -6.29 -11.29 7.47
N ALA A 280 -6.80 -10.55 6.49
CA ALA A 280 -7.99 -10.94 5.75
C ALA A 280 -7.78 -12.20 4.90
N LYS A 281 -6.62 -12.32 4.25
CA LYS A 281 -6.29 -13.44 3.35
C LYS A 281 -5.75 -14.66 4.10
N SER A 282 -4.88 -14.48 5.08
CA SER A 282 -4.32 -15.58 5.89
C SER A 282 -5.27 -16.08 6.97
N LYS A 283 -6.27 -15.26 7.38
CA LYS A 283 -7.25 -15.54 8.44
C LYS A 283 -6.63 -15.74 9.83
N VAL A 284 -5.41 -15.24 10.05
CA VAL A 284 -4.75 -15.20 11.35
C VAL A 284 -4.88 -13.82 11.99
N GLY A 285 -4.73 -13.72 13.30
CA GLY A 285 -4.57 -12.45 13.99
C GLY A 285 -3.14 -11.94 13.83
N ILE A 286 -2.94 -10.64 14.00
CA ILE A 286 -1.62 -10.01 13.98
C ILE A 286 -1.50 -9.12 15.19
N LEU A 287 -0.46 -9.33 16.00
CA LEU A 287 -0.10 -8.45 17.10
C LEU A 287 1.12 -7.64 16.70
N VAL A 288 1.01 -6.32 16.75
CA VAL A 288 2.09 -5.38 16.45
C VAL A 288 2.40 -4.56 17.70
N GLU A 289 3.65 -4.29 17.96
CA GLU A 289 4.14 -3.52 19.11
C GLU A 289 4.48 -2.09 18.65
N GLU A 290 3.72 -1.09 19.11
CA GLU A 290 3.87 0.32 18.71
C GLU A 290 5.29 0.84 18.93
N GLU A 291 5.93 0.47 20.05
CA GLU A 291 7.29 0.86 20.41
C GLU A 291 8.34 0.39 19.39
N LYS A 292 8.05 -0.71 18.70
CA LYS A 292 8.98 -1.31 17.73
C LYS A 292 8.79 -0.80 16.30
N ILE A 293 7.73 -0.03 16.02
CA ILE A 293 7.52 0.53 14.68
C ILE A 293 8.43 1.75 14.54
N PRO A 294 9.42 1.74 13.64
CA PRO A 294 10.29 2.88 13.46
C PRO A 294 9.55 4.01 12.72
N ILE A 295 9.45 5.16 13.37
CA ILE A 295 8.88 6.38 12.80
C ILE A 295 9.86 7.52 13.08
N ARG A 296 10.18 8.31 12.07
CA ARG A 296 11.07 9.46 12.24
C ARG A 296 10.37 10.55 13.07
N ARG A 297 11.12 11.25 13.91
CA ARG A 297 10.60 12.31 14.78
C ARG A 297 9.91 13.43 14.00
N ASP A 298 10.47 13.82 12.84
CA ASP A 298 9.89 14.83 11.97
C ASP A 298 8.58 14.36 11.32
N VAL A 299 8.47 13.07 10.95
CA VAL A 299 7.23 12.46 10.47
C VAL A 299 6.18 12.42 11.59
N THR A 300 6.56 11.99 12.81
CA THR A 300 5.65 11.99 13.97
C THR A 300 5.10 13.39 14.24
N ALA A 301 5.97 14.40 14.32
CA ALA A 301 5.56 15.77 14.58
C ALA A 301 4.64 16.32 13.48
N ALA A 302 4.92 16.03 12.20
CA ALA A 302 4.07 16.45 11.09
C ALA A 302 2.70 15.77 11.14
N CYS A 303 2.64 14.46 11.43
CA CYS A 303 1.40 13.71 11.58
C CYS A 303 0.55 14.23 12.74
N GLU A 304 1.15 14.54 13.90
CA GLU A 304 0.46 15.13 15.05
C GLU A 304 -0.14 16.50 14.71
N MET A 305 0.61 17.36 14.02
CA MET A 305 0.11 18.68 13.57
C MET A 305 -1.06 18.59 12.60
N LEU A 306 -1.07 17.57 11.76
CA LEU A 306 -2.08 17.37 10.71
C LEU A 306 -3.26 16.50 11.17
N GLY A 307 -3.16 15.84 12.33
CA GLY A 307 -4.16 14.87 12.79
C GLY A 307 -4.21 13.60 11.95
N ILE A 308 -3.07 13.15 11.41
CA ILE A 308 -2.92 11.97 10.55
C ILE A 308 -2.23 10.86 11.35
N ASP A 309 -2.70 9.60 11.24
CA ASP A 309 -1.99 8.44 11.79
C ASP A 309 -0.84 8.05 10.83
N PRO A 310 0.44 8.08 11.25
CA PRO A 310 1.56 7.71 10.39
C PRO A 310 1.49 6.27 9.87
N LEU A 311 0.75 5.38 10.55
CA LEU A 311 0.56 3.99 10.12
C LEU A 311 -0.38 3.86 8.91
N GLU A 312 -1.16 4.89 8.59
CA GLU A 312 -2.05 4.97 7.43
C GLU A 312 -1.40 5.69 6.24
N VAL A 313 -0.21 6.27 6.42
CA VAL A 313 0.51 7.00 5.38
C VAL A 313 1.33 6.05 4.53
N GLY A 314 1.20 6.17 3.21
CA GLY A 314 1.87 5.29 2.25
C GLY A 314 3.39 5.44 2.19
N ASN A 315 4.05 4.36 1.82
CA ASN A 315 5.50 4.21 1.65
C ASN A 315 5.79 3.57 0.29
N GLU A 316 6.88 3.95 -0.37
CA GLU A 316 7.20 3.49 -1.72
C GLU A 316 8.60 2.82 -1.82
N GLY A 317 9.25 2.63 -0.67
CA GLY A 317 10.55 1.99 -0.54
C GLY A 317 10.67 1.16 0.73
N LYS A 318 9.56 0.58 1.20
CA LYS A 318 9.50 -0.29 2.36
C LYS A 318 8.78 -1.58 2.04
N ILE A 319 9.11 -2.63 2.79
CA ILE A 319 8.42 -3.92 2.78
C ILE A 319 8.13 -4.37 4.21
N ILE A 320 6.99 -5.03 4.37
CA ILE A 320 6.71 -5.91 5.50
C ILE A 320 6.99 -7.35 5.08
N ILE A 321 7.56 -8.12 5.99
CA ILE A 321 8.03 -9.48 5.74
C ILE A 321 7.48 -10.39 6.83
N GLY A 322 6.70 -11.39 6.44
CA GLY A 322 6.32 -12.51 7.27
C GLY A 322 7.39 -13.60 7.17
N VAL A 323 7.93 -14.02 8.31
CA VAL A 323 9.05 -14.96 8.35
C VAL A 323 8.86 -15.99 9.45
N VAL A 324 9.26 -17.24 9.20
CA VAL A 324 9.26 -18.28 10.25
C VAL A 324 10.10 -17.80 11.44
N GLN A 325 9.61 -18.05 12.66
CA GLN A 325 10.23 -17.54 13.90
C GLN A 325 11.75 -17.81 13.96
N GLN A 326 12.19 -18.97 13.50
CA GLN A 326 13.58 -19.41 13.58
C GLN A 326 14.55 -18.59 12.70
N LYS A 327 14.03 -17.88 11.69
CA LYS A 327 14.83 -17.10 10.72
C LYS A 327 14.67 -15.58 10.89
N ALA A 328 13.85 -15.12 11.83
CA ALA A 328 13.52 -13.71 11.97
C ALA A 328 14.74 -12.83 12.26
N GLU A 329 15.61 -13.24 13.16
CA GLU A 329 16.83 -12.49 13.49
C GLU A 329 17.86 -12.49 12.35
N GLU A 330 17.98 -13.59 11.59
CA GLU A 330 18.86 -13.65 10.42
C GLU A 330 18.38 -12.72 9.32
N ILE A 331 17.06 -12.69 9.06
CA ILE A 331 16.44 -11.76 8.10
C ILE A 331 16.62 -10.31 8.55
N LEU A 332 16.40 -10.02 9.83
CA LEU A 332 16.62 -8.68 10.39
C LEU A 332 18.08 -8.25 10.22
N ALA A 333 19.03 -9.12 10.52
CA ALA A 333 20.46 -8.84 10.37
C ALA A 333 20.83 -8.56 8.91
N ALA A 334 20.35 -9.39 7.97
CA ALA A 334 20.58 -9.22 6.54
C ALA A 334 19.98 -7.90 6.00
N LEU A 335 18.78 -7.50 6.49
CA LEU A 335 18.19 -6.21 6.17
C LEU A 335 19.06 -5.05 6.63
N LYS A 336 19.52 -5.08 7.88
CA LYS A 336 20.32 -4.00 8.48
C LYS A 336 21.66 -3.76 7.77
N GLU A 337 22.14 -4.72 7.01
CA GLU A 337 23.33 -4.56 6.15
C GLU A 337 23.04 -3.80 4.85
N THR A 338 21.76 -3.54 4.53
CA THR A 338 21.37 -2.78 3.35
C THR A 338 21.08 -1.32 3.69
N ARG A 339 21.15 -0.43 2.69
CA ARG A 339 20.80 0.98 2.86
C ARG A 339 19.32 1.15 3.20
N GLU A 340 18.46 0.38 2.56
CA GLU A 340 17.00 0.43 2.67
C GLU A 340 16.50 -0.18 4.00
N GLY A 341 17.29 -1.10 4.59
CA GLY A 341 16.93 -1.86 5.79
C GLY A 341 17.64 -1.43 7.08
N LYS A 342 18.43 -0.35 7.08
CA LYS A 342 19.21 0.07 8.26
C LYS A 342 18.38 0.30 9.53
N ASP A 343 17.13 0.76 9.38
CA ASP A 343 16.19 1.03 10.45
C ASP A 343 15.17 -0.12 10.62
N ALA A 344 15.45 -1.30 10.04
CA ALA A 344 14.56 -2.45 10.11
C ALA A 344 14.33 -2.95 11.54
N GLN A 345 13.12 -3.44 11.83
CA GLN A 345 12.73 -3.98 13.13
C GLN A 345 11.78 -5.18 12.99
N ILE A 346 11.85 -6.11 13.94
CA ILE A 346 10.77 -7.08 14.16
C ILE A 346 9.69 -6.35 14.94
N ILE A 347 8.56 -6.06 14.28
CA ILE A 347 7.50 -5.21 14.84
C ILE A 347 6.36 -6.00 15.48
N GLY A 348 6.31 -7.32 15.30
CA GLY A 348 5.19 -8.12 15.83
C GLY A 348 5.21 -9.56 15.36
N GLU A 349 4.06 -10.21 15.51
CA GLU A 349 3.87 -11.61 15.15
C GLU A 349 2.43 -11.94 14.71
N ALA A 350 2.30 -12.99 13.95
CA ALA A 350 1.02 -13.61 13.64
C ALA A 350 0.56 -14.52 14.80
N THR A 351 -0.74 -14.53 15.11
CA THR A 351 -1.29 -15.24 16.27
C THR A 351 -2.64 -15.88 15.96
N ASP A 352 -2.99 -16.91 16.70
CA ASP A 352 -4.32 -17.54 16.69
C ASP A 352 -5.24 -17.09 17.84
N GLN A 353 -4.72 -16.29 18.79
CA GLN A 353 -5.44 -15.84 19.98
C GLN A 353 -6.66 -14.95 19.64
N PHE A 354 -6.62 -14.25 18.50
CA PHE A 354 -7.70 -13.39 18.00
C PHE A 354 -7.65 -13.29 16.47
N LYS A 355 -8.66 -12.65 15.85
CA LYS A 355 -8.79 -12.53 14.39
C LYS A 355 -8.79 -11.07 13.89
N ALA A 356 -7.98 -10.22 14.53
CA ALA A 356 -7.85 -8.81 14.19
C ALA A 356 -6.37 -8.45 14.05
N VAL A 357 -6.08 -7.26 13.52
CA VAL A 357 -4.79 -6.62 13.72
C VAL A 357 -4.89 -5.81 15.01
N ALA A 358 -4.07 -6.14 15.99
CA ALA A 358 -4.01 -5.45 17.28
C ALA A 358 -2.67 -4.74 17.43
N LEU A 359 -2.71 -3.47 17.79
CA LEU A 359 -1.55 -2.67 18.16
C LEU A 359 -1.44 -2.62 19.68
N GLN A 360 -0.35 -3.15 20.21
CA GLN A 360 0.01 -2.98 21.63
C GLN A 360 0.63 -1.60 21.81
N THR A 361 -0.04 -0.73 22.56
CA THR A 361 0.36 0.66 22.77
C THR A 361 1.51 0.79 23.74
N LEU A 362 2.22 1.93 23.70
CA LEU A 362 3.33 2.27 24.59
C LEU A 362 2.98 2.15 26.08
N VAL A 363 1.71 2.32 26.46
CA VAL A 363 1.21 2.19 27.84
C VAL A 363 0.70 0.78 28.17
N GLY A 364 0.95 -0.22 27.29
CA GLY A 364 0.60 -1.62 27.51
C GLY A 364 -0.85 -1.98 27.16
N GLY A 365 -1.69 -1.02 26.76
CA GLY A 365 -3.04 -1.29 26.22
C GLY A 365 -2.99 -1.94 24.84
N LYS A 366 -4.13 -2.47 24.36
CA LYS A 366 -4.26 -2.96 22.98
C LYS A 366 -5.41 -2.23 22.29
N ARG A 367 -5.16 -1.72 21.08
CA ARG A 367 -6.21 -1.19 20.19
C ARG A 367 -6.28 -2.00 18.90
N VAL A 368 -7.45 -2.11 18.31
CA VAL A 368 -7.60 -2.70 16.97
C VAL A 368 -7.10 -1.68 15.94
N LEU A 369 -6.23 -2.12 15.05
CA LEU A 369 -5.81 -1.36 13.89
C LEU A 369 -6.73 -1.74 12.72
N THR A 370 -7.54 -0.79 12.28
CA THR A 370 -8.51 -0.99 11.19
C THR A 370 -7.93 -0.51 9.85
N PRO A 371 -8.38 -1.07 8.72
CA PRO A 371 -8.06 -0.47 7.42
C PRO A 371 -8.54 0.99 7.38
N PRO A 372 -7.80 1.90 6.75
CA PRO A 372 -8.25 3.28 6.59
C PRO A 372 -9.54 3.33 5.77
N ILE A 373 -10.43 4.28 6.10
CA ILE A 373 -11.69 4.49 5.36
C ILE A 373 -11.45 5.33 4.10
N GLY A 374 -10.45 6.22 4.13
CA GLY A 374 -10.04 7.09 3.04
C GLY A 374 -8.53 7.23 3.04
N ASP A 375 -8.00 7.98 2.06
CA ASP A 375 -6.58 8.26 1.98
C ASP A 375 -6.29 9.57 2.73
N PRO A 376 -5.52 9.55 3.84
CA PRO A 376 -5.15 10.76 4.56
C PRO A 376 -4.29 11.70 3.70
N VAL A 377 -3.59 11.15 2.71
CA VAL A 377 -2.75 11.90 1.77
C VAL A 377 -3.02 11.43 0.34
N PRO A 378 -4.12 11.87 -0.30
CA PRO A 378 -4.49 11.40 -1.62
C PRO A 378 -3.47 11.80 -2.69
N ARG A 379 -3.35 11.00 -3.76
CA ARG A 379 -2.47 11.22 -4.91
C ARG A 379 -0.98 11.28 -4.53
N ILE A 380 -0.51 10.29 -3.80
CA ILE A 380 0.91 10.11 -3.49
C ILE A 380 1.61 9.16 -4.49
N CYS A 381 0.82 8.34 -5.19
CA CYS A 381 1.30 7.35 -6.16
C CYS A 381 0.48 7.36 -7.46
#